data_382ed052f1d794181af2694c11bc3ace
#
_entry.id   382ed052f1d794181af2694c11bc3ace
#
_cell.length_a   1.000
_cell.length_b   1.000
_cell.length_c   1.000
_cell.angle_alpha   90.00
_cell.angle_beta   90.00
_cell.angle_gamma   90.00
#
_symmetry.space_group_name_H-M   'P 1'
#
loop_
_entity.id
_entity.type
_entity.pdbx_description
1 polymer ?
#
loop_
_entity_poly.entity_id
_entity_poly.type
_entity_poly.pdbx_seq_one_letter_code
_entity_poly.pdbx_strand_id
1 'polypeptide(L)'
;IVGFGAACAICSEEMETERERLLAFRLKLENELKSRMDVVEVNGHADRRLPHLTNISFGFVEGESLMMGIKDIACSSGSACTSASLEPSYVLKGLGLGDELAHSSLRLSLGRWSTEEEIDFAIDAIHQAVEHLRALSPLYDLHNEGADITKNASQTH
;
A
#
# COMPACT_ATOMS: atom_id res chain seq x y z
N ILE A 1 -1.87 -33.38 8.34
CA ILE A 1 -2.18 -33.97 7.02
C ILE A 1 -3.67 -33.79 6.73
N VAL A 2 -4.59 -34.25 7.60
CA VAL A 2 -6.05 -34.18 7.37
C VAL A 2 -6.51 -32.73 7.17
N GLY A 3 -6.12 -31.80 8.04
CA GLY A 3 -6.48 -30.38 7.91
C GLY A 3 -5.95 -29.74 6.62
N PHE A 4 -4.75 -30.11 6.18
CA PHE A 4 -4.21 -29.64 4.89
C PHE A 4 -5.04 -30.17 3.71
N GLY A 5 -5.45 -31.45 3.75
CA GLY A 5 -6.32 -32.03 2.73
C GLY A 5 -7.69 -31.32 2.68
N ALA A 6 -8.29 -31.04 3.85
CA ALA A 6 -9.53 -30.27 3.92
C ALA A 6 -9.37 -28.85 3.36
N ALA A 7 -8.29 -28.16 3.69
CA ALA A 7 -7.99 -26.83 3.15
C ALA A 7 -7.83 -26.84 1.61
N CYS A 8 -7.16 -27.86 1.06
CA CYS A 8 -7.05 -28.02 -0.39
C CYS A 8 -8.41 -28.24 -1.06
N ALA A 9 -9.29 -29.03 -0.46
CA ALA A 9 -10.66 -29.26 -0.98
C ALA A 9 -11.46 -27.95 -1.03
N ILE A 10 -11.47 -27.21 0.09
CA ILE A 10 -12.15 -25.92 0.17
C ILE A 10 -11.58 -24.92 -0.87
N CYS A 11 -10.25 -24.84 -0.98
CA CYS A 11 -9.65 -23.98 -1.99
C CYS A 11 -10.05 -24.38 -3.43
N SER A 12 -10.14 -25.68 -3.71
CA SER A 12 -10.55 -26.17 -5.03
C SER A 12 -12.00 -25.80 -5.39
N GLU A 13 -12.88 -25.76 -4.39
CA GLU A 13 -14.30 -25.45 -4.57
C GLU A 13 -14.57 -23.94 -4.64
N GLU A 14 -13.89 -23.15 -3.81
CA GLU A 14 -14.23 -21.75 -3.58
C GLU A 14 -13.29 -20.75 -4.26
N MET A 15 -12.11 -21.18 -4.73
CA MET A 15 -11.04 -20.30 -5.20
C MET A 15 -11.48 -19.31 -6.28
N GLU A 16 -12.32 -19.73 -7.22
CA GLU A 16 -12.75 -18.85 -8.33
C GLU A 16 -13.71 -17.78 -7.84
N THR A 17 -14.70 -18.15 -7.02
CA THR A 17 -15.65 -17.20 -6.42
C THR A 17 -14.95 -16.21 -5.49
N GLU A 18 -14.01 -16.72 -4.67
CA GLU A 18 -13.19 -15.86 -3.82
C GLU A 18 -12.31 -14.92 -4.64
N ARG A 19 -11.72 -15.41 -5.71
CA ARG A 19 -10.89 -14.63 -6.62
C ARG A 19 -11.63 -13.41 -7.17
N GLU A 20 -12.84 -13.61 -7.66
CA GLU A 20 -13.66 -12.53 -8.22
C GLU A 20 -14.03 -11.49 -7.15
N ARG A 21 -14.49 -11.94 -5.98
CA ARG A 21 -14.85 -11.07 -4.87
C ARG A 21 -13.67 -10.26 -4.35
N LEU A 22 -12.54 -10.92 -4.10
CA LEU A 22 -11.34 -10.26 -3.57
C LEU A 22 -10.69 -9.32 -4.59
N LEU A 23 -10.80 -9.66 -5.88
CA LEU A 23 -10.39 -8.76 -6.96
C LEU A 23 -11.24 -7.48 -6.96
N ALA A 24 -12.55 -7.60 -6.82
CA ALA A 24 -13.45 -6.44 -6.75
C ALA A 24 -13.11 -5.53 -5.55
N PHE A 25 -12.88 -6.11 -4.39
CA PHE A 25 -12.48 -5.37 -3.18
C PHE A 25 -11.13 -4.67 -3.35
N ARG A 26 -10.13 -5.36 -3.90
CA ARG A 26 -8.83 -4.77 -4.20
C ARG A 26 -8.94 -3.60 -5.17
N LEU A 27 -9.69 -3.76 -6.26
CA LEU A 27 -9.89 -2.70 -7.23
C LEU A 27 -10.63 -1.50 -6.63
N LYS A 28 -11.63 -1.74 -5.78
CA LYS A 28 -12.33 -0.68 -5.04
C LYS A 28 -11.33 0.10 -4.18
N LEU A 29 -10.53 -0.60 -3.36
CA LEU A 29 -9.52 0.00 -2.50
C LEU A 29 -8.51 0.86 -3.30
N GLU A 30 -7.93 0.30 -4.37
CA GLU A 30 -6.95 0.97 -5.21
C GLU A 30 -7.53 2.22 -5.90
N ASN A 31 -8.72 2.09 -6.48
CA ASN A 31 -9.37 3.18 -7.22
C ASN A 31 -9.82 4.31 -6.30
N GLU A 32 -10.43 3.98 -5.16
CA GLU A 32 -10.87 4.98 -4.19
C GLU A 32 -9.69 5.79 -3.61
N LEU A 33 -8.61 5.12 -3.23
CA LEU A 33 -7.42 5.82 -2.73
C LEU A 33 -6.80 6.73 -3.80
N LYS A 34 -6.71 6.26 -5.05
CA LYS A 34 -6.22 7.06 -6.18
C LYS A 34 -7.13 8.22 -6.54
N SER A 35 -8.44 8.07 -6.38
CA SER A 35 -9.40 9.14 -6.71
C SER A 35 -9.44 10.25 -5.66
N ARG A 36 -9.13 9.91 -4.42
CA ARG A 36 -9.20 10.85 -3.28
C ARG A 36 -7.90 11.59 -3.03
N MET A 37 -6.77 11.06 -3.50
CA MET A 37 -5.45 11.60 -3.21
C MET A 37 -4.57 11.61 -4.46
N ASP A 38 -3.75 12.64 -4.59
CA ASP A 38 -2.66 12.70 -5.57
C ASP A 38 -1.44 11.87 -5.11
N VAL A 39 -0.47 11.69 -5.98
CA VAL A 39 0.80 10.98 -5.71
C VAL A 39 0.60 9.65 -4.98
N VAL A 40 -0.34 8.85 -5.48
CA VAL A 40 -0.63 7.48 -5.02
C VAL A 40 -0.28 6.50 -6.14
N GLU A 41 0.66 5.61 -5.87
CA GLU A 41 1.19 4.64 -6.83
C GLU A 41 0.84 3.21 -6.41
N VAL A 42 0.20 2.44 -7.30
CA VAL A 42 -0.01 1.00 -7.11
C VAL A 42 1.16 0.24 -7.72
N ASN A 43 1.93 -0.43 -6.88
CA ASN A 43 3.18 -1.08 -7.27
C ASN A 43 2.95 -2.45 -7.89
N GLY A 44 3.74 -2.77 -8.92
CA GLY A 44 3.72 -4.04 -9.62
C GLY A 44 2.92 -4.04 -10.92
N HIS A 45 2.79 -5.22 -11.54
CA HIS A 45 2.09 -5.35 -12.82
C HIS A 45 0.58 -5.18 -12.64
N ALA A 46 -0.09 -4.49 -13.56
CA ALA A 46 -1.52 -4.20 -13.46
C ALA A 46 -2.39 -5.48 -13.37
N ASP A 47 -2.12 -6.46 -14.24
CA ASP A 47 -2.96 -7.66 -14.39
C ASP A 47 -2.33 -8.92 -13.81
N ARG A 48 -1.00 -9.12 -14.00
CA ARG A 48 -0.29 -10.34 -13.57
C ARG A 48 0.10 -10.27 -12.10
N ARG A 49 -0.88 -10.32 -11.21
CA ARG A 49 -0.73 -10.21 -9.76
C ARG A 49 -1.83 -10.98 -9.04
N LEU A 50 -1.63 -11.24 -7.76
CA LEU A 50 -2.63 -11.91 -6.93
C LEU A 50 -3.87 -11.03 -6.76
N PRO A 51 -5.09 -11.60 -6.80
CA PRO A 51 -6.33 -10.83 -6.72
C PRO A 51 -6.56 -10.15 -5.37
N HIS A 52 -5.99 -10.70 -4.30
CA HIS A 52 -6.23 -10.30 -2.92
C HIS A 52 -5.07 -9.48 -2.31
N LEU A 53 -4.04 -9.16 -3.09
CA LEU A 53 -2.85 -8.48 -2.59
C LEU A 53 -2.63 -7.18 -3.36
N THR A 54 -2.35 -6.10 -2.62
CA THR A 54 -1.88 -4.85 -3.22
C THR A 54 -0.72 -4.27 -2.41
N ASN A 55 0.16 -3.55 -3.11
CA ASN A 55 1.17 -2.70 -2.50
C ASN A 55 0.99 -1.30 -3.07
N ILE A 56 0.84 -0.32 -2.21
CA ILE A 56 0.54 1.07 -2.58
C ILE A 56 1.54 1.97 -1.89
N SER A 57 2.15 2.87 -2.65
CA SER A 57 3.03 3.95 -2.16
C SER A 57 2.29 5.26 -2.11
N PHE A 58 2.55 6.05 -1.07
CA PHE A 58 1.95 7.36 -0.84
C PHE A 58 3.07 8.41 -0.79
N GLY A 59 3.17 9.27 -1.79
CA GLY A 59 4.21 10.32 -1.82
C GLY A 59 4.09 11.30 -0.66
N PHE A 60 5.23 11.81 -0.21
CA PHE A 60 5.37 12.79 0.88
C PHE A 60 4.92 12.29 2.26
N VAL A 61 4.89 10.97 2.46
CA VAL A 61 4.49 10.33 3.71
C VAL A 61 5.57 9.32 4.11
N GLU A 62 5.91 9.31 5.38
CA GLU A 62 6.82 8.32 5.95
C GLU A 62 6.02 7.07 6.34
N GLY A 63 6.45 5.87 5.86
CA GLY A 63 5.68 4.63 5.96
C GLY A 63 5.44 4.13 7.39
N GLU A 64 6.40 4.31 8.31
CA GLU A 64 6.22 3.91 9.72
C GLU A 64 5.20 4.82 10.41
N SER A 65 5.26 6.12 10.16
CA SER A 65 4.29 7.09 10.67
C SER A 65 2.88 6.79 10.15
N LEU A 66 2.77 6.42 8.86
CA LEU A 66 1.51 6.00 8.26
C LEU A 66 0.96 4.73 8.96
N MET A 67 1.78 3.70 9.17
CA MET A 67 1.35 2.50 9.88
C MET A 67 0.91 2.78 11.32
N MET A 68 1.57 3.73 12.01
CA MET A 68 1.15 4.17 13.34
C MET A 68 -0.18 4.92 13.31
N GLY A 69 -0.46 5.66 12.24
CA GLY A 69 -1.72 6.38 12.05
C GLY A 69 -2.93 5.47 11.77
N ILE A 70 -2.69 4.26 11.22
CA ILE A 70 -3.72 3.28 10.85
C ILE A 70 -3.65 2.01 11.70
N LYS A 71 -3.36 2.13 12.98
CA LYS A 71 -3.16 1.01 13.94
C LYS A 71 -4.31 0.00 14.02
N ASP A 72 -5.49 0.38 13.59
CA ASP A 72 -6.68 -0.48 13.57
C ASP A 72 -6.75 -1.35 12.29
N ILE A 73 -5.78 -1.19 11.38
CA ILE A 73 -5.65 -1.98 10.16
C ILE A 73 -4.40 -2.85 10.23
N ALA A 74 -4.57 -4.15 10.09
CA ALA A 74 -3.46 -5.10 9.97
C ALA A 74 -2.80 -4.98 8.58
N CYS A 75 -1.71 -4.24 8.49
CA CYS A 75 -0.93 -4.06 7.27
C CYS A 75 0.57 -4.29 7.52
N SER A 76 1.38 -4.25 6.50
CA SER A 76 2.83 -4.29 6.66
C SER A 76 3.51 -3.33 5.68
N SER A 77 4.66 -2.80 6.09
CA SER A 77 5.61 -2.18 5.15
C SER A 77 6.21 -3.26 4.24
N GLY A 78 6.65 -2.89 3.05
CA GLY A 78 7.32 -3.82 2.13
C GLY A 78 8.61 -4.44 2.68
N SER A 79 9.12 -3.95 3.80
CA SER A 79 10.43 -4.27 4.41
C SER A 79 10.32 -5.15 5.67
N ALA A 80 9.51 -6.20 5.68
CA ALA A 80 9.26 -7.02 6.88
C ALA A 80 10.50 -7.74 7.45
N CYS A 81 11.61 -7.84 6.73
CA CYS A 81 12.82 -8.54 7.18
C CYS A 81 13.97 -7.62 7.61
N THR A 82 13.83 -6.31 7.49
CA THR A 82 14.90 -5.35 7.75
C THR A 82 14.50 -4.27 8.75
N SER A 83 13.73 -4.63 9.79
CA SER A 83 13.40 -3.73 10.90
C SER A 83 14.65 -3.16 11.63
N ALA A 84 15.84 -3.60 11.26
CA ALA A 84 17.13 -3.08 11.72
C ALA A 84 17.90 -2.28 10.66
N SER A 85 17.47 -2.23 9.40
CA SER A 85 18.11 -1.43 8.35
C SER A 85 17.11 -0.43 7.78
N LEU A 86 17.57 0.83 7.65
CA LEU A 86 16.83 1.92 6.98
C LEU A 86 16.73 1.73 5.46
N GLU A 87 17.02 0.54 4.94
CA GLU A 87 17.00 0.29 3.51
C GLU A 87 15.59 -0.07 3.02
N PRO A 88 15.13 0.55 1.92
CA PRO A 88 13.85 0.23 1.31
C PRO A 88 13.86 -1.18 0.74
N SER A 89 12.68 -1.76 0.57
CA SER A 89 12.51 -3.10 -0.02
C SER A 89 13.24 -3.24 -1.35
N TYR A 90 14.18 -4.19 -1.43
CA TYR A 90 14.89 -4.51 -2.68
C TYR A 90 13.94 -4.96 -3.80
N VAL A 91 12.76 -5.50 -3.46
CA VAL A 91 11.71 -5.85 -4.43
C VAL A 91 11.15 -4.60 -5.08
N LEU A 92 10.81 -3.57 -4.29
CA LEU A 92 10.28 -2.31 -4.80
C LEU A 92 11.33 -1.56 -5.61
N LYS A 93 12.59 -1.56 -5.17
CA LYS A 93 13.72 -1.04 -5.97
C LYS A 93 13.87 -1.79 -7.29
N GLY A 94 13.73 -3.11 -7.29
CA GLY A 94 13.73 -3.95 -8.49
C GLY A 94 12.58 -3.66 -9.46
N LEU A 95 11.45 -3.13 -8.95
CA LEU A 95 10.34 -2.61 -9.77
C LEU A 95 10.59 -1.21 -10.33
N GLY A 96 11.71 -0.57 -9.96
CA GLY A 96 12.09 0.76 -10.43
C GLY A 96 11.59 1.91 -9.57
N LEU A 97 11.06 1.64 -8.37
CA LEU A 97 10.66 2.70 -7.44
C LEU A 97 11.89 3.41 -6.87
N GLY A 98 11.81 4.74 -6.77
CA GLY A 98 12.76 5.53 -5.98
C GLY A 98 12.64 5.21 -4.48
N ASP A 99 13.69 5.51 -3.73
CA ASP A 99 13.78 5.19 -2.30
C ASP A 99 12.62 5.80 -1.50
N GLU A 100 12.22 7.03 -1.79
CA GLU A 100 11.11 7.72 -1.13
C GLU A 100 9.78 6.94 -1.25
N LEU A 101 9.37 6.60 -2.48
CA LEU A 101 8.13 5.85 -2.72
C LEU A 101 8.22 4.40 -2.19
N ALA A 102 9.41 3.81 -2.20
CA ALA A 102 9.60 2.47 -1.65
C ALA A 102 9.45 2.46 -0.12
N HIS A 103 9.90 3.52 0.57
CA HIS A 103 9.73 3.67 2.02
C HIS A 103 8.28 3.98 2.43
N SER A 104 7.55 4.72 1.61
CA SER A 104 6.15 5.09 1.88
C SER A 104 5.13 4.01 1.50
N SER A 105 5.58 2.80 1.17
CA SER A 105 4.69 1.75 0.68
C SER A 105 4.04 0.94 1.79
N LEU A 106 2.76 0.64 1.61
CA LEU A 106 1.99 -0.31 2.41
C LEU A 106 1.63 -1.54 1.57
N ARG A 107 1.80 -2.73 2.17
CA ARG A 107 1.26 -3.97 1.63
C ARG A 107 -0.03 -4.32 2.36
N LEU A 108 -1.12 -4.39 1.61
CA LEU A 108 -2.45 -4.71 2.08
C LEU A 108 -2.87 -6.07 1.50
N SER A 109 -3.35 -6.95 2.36
CA SER A 109 -3.79 -8.29 1.99
C SER A 109 -5.21 -8.51 2.44
N LEU A 110 -6.07 -8.88 1.51
CA LEU A 110 -7.46 -9.21 1.76
C LEU A 110 -7.61 -10.72 1.95
N GLY A 111 -8.57 -11.13 2.74
CA GLY A 111 -8.79 -12.54 3.04
C GLY A 111 -10.22 -13.00 2.80
N ARG A 112 -10.43 -14.29 3.03
CA ARG A 112 -11.76 -14.93 2.92
C ARG A 112 -12.84 -14.22 3.72
N TRP A 113 -12.49 -13.68 4.87
CA TRP A 113 -13.43 -13.06 5.81
C TRP A 113 -13.51 -11.54 5.67
N SER A 114 -12.71 -10.94 4.76
CA SER A 114 -12.79 -9.50 4.50
C SER A 114 -14.18 -9.12 3.97
N THR A 115 -14.74 -8.06 4.53
CA THR A 115 -16.06 -7.53 4.17
C THR A 115 -15.92 -6.20 3.42
N GLU A 116 -16.97 -5.77 2.76
CA GLU A 116 -16.99 -4.49 2.06
C GLU A 116 -16.87 -3.32 3.04
N GLU A 117 -17.52 -3.42 4.19
CA GLU A 117 -17.43 -2.42 5.26
C GLU A 117 -16.01 -2.25 5.80
N GLU A 118 -15.25 -3.35 5.91
CA GLU A 118 -13.83 -3.29 6.30
C GLU A 118 -12.99 -2.60 5.22
N ILE A 119 -13.30 -2.79 3.94
CA ILE A 119 -12.62 -2.10 2.84
C ILE A 119 -12.92 -0.60 2.89
N ASP A 120 -14.17 -0.21 3.08
CA ASP A 120 -14.58 1.19 3.20
C ASP A 120 -13.92 1.85 4.41
N PHE A 121 -13.88 1.17 5.55
CA PHE A 121 -13.15 1.61 6.73
C PHE A 121 -11.66 1.80 6.44
N ALA A 122 -11.03 0.86 5.75
CA ALA A 122 -9.61 0.95 5.42
C ALA A 122 -9.30 2.12 4.48
N ILE A 123 -10.15 2.36 3.49
CA ILE A 123 -10.05 3.52 2.59
C ILE A 123 -10.08 4.82 3.38
N ASP A 124 -11.08 4.98 4.26
CA ASP A 124 -11.26 6.20 5.05
C ASP A 124 -10.11 6.42 6.03
N ALA A 125 -9.68 5.38 6.74
CA ALA A 125 -8.59 5.46 7.71
C ALA A 125 -7.24 5.78 7.04
N ILE A 126 -6.92 5.15 5.92
CA ILE A 126 -5.69 5.42 5.16
C ILE A 126 -5.71 6.86 4.62
N HIS A 127 -6.83 7.29 4.02
CA HIS A 127 -6.99 8.64 3.51
C HIS A 127 -6.75 9.69 4.61
N GLN A 128 -7.42 9.55 5.76
CA GLN A 128 -7.27 10.48 6.88
C GLN A 128 -5.83 10.53 7.42
N ALA A 129 -5.17 9.37 7.54
CA ALA A 129 -3.79 9.31 8.01
C ALA A 129 -2.80 9.95 7.02
N VAL A 130 -2.96 9.70 5.73
CA VAL A 130 -2.13 10.31 4.67
C VAL A 130 -2.30 11.82 4.64
N GLU A 131 -3.54 12.33 4.64
CA GLU A 131 -3.82 13.77 4.68
C GLU A 131 -3.22 14.44 5.93
N HIS A 132 -3.37 13.80 7.10
CA HIS A 132 -2.78 14.31 8.32
C HIS A 132 -1.25 14.40 8.25
N LEU A 133 -0.58 13.38 7.75
CA LEU A 133 0.88 13.36 7.62
C LEU A 133 1.38 14.36 6.57
N ARG A 134 0.68 14.51 5.45
CA ARG A 134 0.98 15.50 4.41
C ARG A 134 0.83 16.93 4.92
N ALA A 135 -0.18 17.20 5.75
CA ALA A 135 -0.35 18.51 6.39
C ALA A 135 0.80 18.88 7.35
N LEU A 136 1.61 17.91 7.75
CA LEU A 136 2.83 18.13 8.56
C LEU A 136 4.12 18.12 7.73
N SER A 137 4.02 17.89 6.42
CA SER A 137 5.18 17.72 5.53
C SER A 137 5.49 19.03 4.76
N PRO A 138 6.59 19.73 5.06
CA PRO A 138 7.01 20.90 4.28
C PRO A 138 7.28 20.58 2.79
N LEU A 139 7.63 19.33 2.48
CA LEU A 139 7.88 18.90 1.10
C LEU A 139 6.57 18.82 0.29
N TYR A 140 5.47 18.47 0.94
CA TYR A 140 4.15 18.46 0.30
C TYR A 140 3.65 19.87 0.02
N ASP A 141 3.91 20.82 0.92
CA ASP A 141 3.60 22.23 0.71
C ASP A 141 4.34 22.78 -0.52
N LEU A 142 5.66 22.50 -0.63
CA LEU A 142 6.46 22.90 -1.79
C LEU A 142 5.98 22.24 -3.10
N HIS A 143 5.54 20.99 -3.04
CA HIS A 143 4.94 20.32 -4.19
C HIS A 143 3.67 21.02 -4.67
N ASN A 144 2.79 21.39 -3.77
CA ASN A 144 1.53 22.10 -4.08
C ASN A 144 1.77 23.51 -4.62
N GLU A 145 2.84 24.18 -4.20
CA GLU A 145 3.27 25.48 -4.69
C GLU A 145 3.94 25.42 -6.09
N GLY A 146 4.09 24.21 -6.67
CA GLY A 146 4.71 24.00 -7.97
C GLY A 146 6.23 24.18 -7.97
N ALA A 147 6.88 24.13 -6.80
CA ALA A 147 8.32 24.20 -6.68
C ALA A 147 8.97 22.92 -7.25
N ASP A 148 9.96 23.08 -8.12
CA ASP A 148 10.71 21.95 -8.71
C ASP A 148 11.67 21.37 -7.65
N ILE A 149 11.19 20.36 -6.92
CA ILE A 149 11.86 19.74 -5.77
C ILE A 149 13.15 19.02 -6.19
N THR A 150 13.29 18.67 -7.49
CA THR A 150 14.45 17.93 -8.00
C THR A 150 15.76 18.75 -7.99
N LYS A 151 15.69 20.07 -7.87
CA LYS A 151 16.89 20.95 -7.89
C LYS A 151 17.61 21.05 -6.57
N ASN A 152 16.97 20.75 -5.43
CA ASN A 152 17.58 20.91 -4.10
C ASN A 152 18.36 19.67 -3.62
N ALA A 153 18.12 18.51 -4.20
CA ALA A 153 18.86 17.28 -3.85
C ALA A 153 20.32 17.25 -4.36
N SER A 154 20.70 18.16 -5.26
CA SER A 154 22.04 18.16 -5.89
C SER A 154 23.05 19.13 -5.25
N GLN A 155 22.71 19.81 -4.16
CA GLN A 155 23.62 20.83 -3.53
C GLN A 155 24.20 20.45 -2.19
N THR A 156 24.07 19.20 -1.73
CA THR A 156 24.72 18.71 -0.52
C THR A 156 25.72 17.60 -0.88
N HIS A 157 26.86 18.02 -1.40
CA HIS A 157 28.12 17.26 -1.40
C HIS A 157 29.26 18.17 -0.93
#